data_76dc6f879060c8206149fe8515c0c826
#
_entry.id   76dc6f879060c8206149fe8515c0c826
#
_cell.length_a   1.000
_cell.length_b   1.000
_cell.length_c   1.000
_cell.angle_alpha   90.00
_cell.angle_beta   90.00
_cell.angle_gamma   90.00
#
_symmetry.space_group_name_H-M   'P 1'
#
loop_
_entity.id
_entity.type
_entity.pdbx_description
1 polymer ?
#
loop_
_entity_poly.entity_id
_entity_poly.type
_entity_poly.pdbx_seq_one_letter_code
_entity_poly.pdbx_strand_id
1 'polypeptide(L)'
;MKTYMQTAEQKSEKWYLVDATNMPLGRLASQVASILRGKNKPEFTPNQLCGDHVIVINSDKVLLTGRKVEQKFYRYHTGYMGGLKEISYSTMLSEKSDLAVTVAVKGMLPKNSLGRKMLKYLRVYKDANHGHEAQKPELIELDGRR
;
A
#
# COMPACT_ATOMS: atom_id res chain seq x y z
N MET A 1 4.58 -2.66 -36.98
CA MET A 1 5.01 -2.96 -35.61
C MET A 1 3.78 -3.18 -34.76
N LYS A 2 3.66 -4.29 -34.01
CA LYS A 2 2.58 -4.49 -33.03
C LYS A 2 3.10 -4.10 -31.65
N THR A 3 2.39 -3.22 -30.96
CA THR A 3 2.68 -2.89 -29.57
C THR A 3 2.40 -4.11 -28.68
N TYR A 4 3.31 -4.44 -27.77
CA TYR A 4 3.10 -5.51 -26.82
C TYR A 4 1.95 -5.13 -25.86
N MET A 5 1.02 -6.06 -25.65
CA MET A 5 -0.04 -5.96 -24.66
C MET A 5 -0.12 -7.29 -23.91
N GLN A 6 0.02 -7.23 -22.61
CA GLN A 6 -0.10 -8.41 -21.75
C GLN A 6 -1.53 -8.95 -21.78
N THR A 7 -1.69 -10.27 -21.97
CA THR A 7 -2.96 -10.96 -21.85
C THR A 7 -3.14 -11.53 -20.44
N ALA A 8 -4.39 -11.80 -20.03
CA ALA A 8 -4.68 -12.32 -18.69
C ALA A 8 -4.00 -13.68 -18.42
N GLU A 9 -3.79 -14.49 -19.44
CA GLU A 9 -3.15 -15.82 -19.35
C GLU A 9 -1.64 -15.74 -19.11
N GLN A 10 -1.00 -14.64 -19.53
CA GLN A 10 0.44 -14.43 -19.40
C GLN A 10 0.83 -13.79 -18.05
N LYS A 11 -0.14 -13.55 -17.19
CA LYS A 11 0.08 -12.87 -15.93
C LYS A 11 0.80 -13.79 -14.94
N SER A 12 2.00 -13.41 -14.53
CA SER A 12 2.71 -14.01 -13.39
C SER A 12 2.49 -13.16 -12.15
N GLU A 13 1.82 -13.69 -11.14
CA GLU A 13 1.60 -13.02 -9.85
C GLU A 13 2.60 -13.55 -8.82
N LYS A 14 3.30 -12.65 -8.16
CA LYS A 14 4.20 -12.94 -7.05
C LYS A 14 3.66 -12.35 -5.76
N TRP A 15 4.11 -12.91 -4.65
CA TRP A 15 3.81 -12.39 -3.32
C TRP A 15 5.08 -11.83 -2.71
N TYR A 16 5.01 -10.60 -2.25
CA TYR A 16 6.11 -9.90 -1.63
C TYR A 16 5.79 -9.55 -0.19
N LEU A 17 6.76 -9.77 0.67
CA LEU A 17 6.73 -9.37 2.07
C LEU A 17 7.60 -8.14 2.27
N VAL A 18 7.05 -7.12 2.91
CA VAL A 18 7.72 -5.84 3.18
C VAL A 18 7.65 -5.55 4.67
N ASP A 19 8.80 -5.30 5.29
CA ASP A 19 8.85 -4.81 6.67
C ASP A 19 8.77 -3.28 6.69
N ALA A 20 7.81 -2.75 7.40
CA ALA A 20 7.58 -1.30 7.53
C ALA A 20 8.37 -0.64 8.68
N THR A 21 9.14 -1.41 9.43
CA THR A 21 9.87 -0.93 10.62
C THR A 21 10.81 0.23 10.27
N ASN A 22 10.65 1.36 10.96
CA ASN A 22 11.45 2.59 10.78
C ASN A 22 11.43 3.19 9.36
N MET A 23 10.52 2.75 8.49
CA MET A 23 10.36 3.34 7.18
C MET A 23 9.43 4.56 7.19
N PRO A 24 9.79 5.66 6.49
CA PRO A 24 8.89 6.79 6.32
C PRO A 24 7.63 6.37 5.55
N LEU A 25 6.44 6.62 6.11
CA LEU A 25 5.15 6.21 5.55
C LEU A 25 4.98 6.54 4.06
N GLY A 26 5.40 7.75 3.64
CA GLY A 26 5.26 8.17 2.24
C GLY A 26 6.15 7.38 1.28
N ARG A 27 7.38 7.05 1.68
CA ARG A 27 8.31 6.26 0.86
C ARG A 27 7.88 4.81 0.78
N LEU A 28 7.49 4.22 1.90
CA LEU A 28 6.87 2.90 1.93
C LEU A 28 5.69 2.85 0.96
N ALA A 29 4.75 3.78 1.09
CA ALA A 29 3.54 3.80 0.27
C ALA A 29 3.82 3.97 -1.22
N SER A 30 4.81 4.79 -1.62
CA SER A 30 5.15 5.01 -3.03
C SER A 30 5.76 3.77 -3.69
N GLN A 31 6.64 3.07 -2.99
CA GLN A 31 7.27 1.86 -3.48
C GLN A 31 6.26 0.70 -3.55
N VAL A 32 5.46 0.51 -2.50
CA VAL A 32 4.36 -0.47 -2.49
C VAL A 32 3.36 -0.21 -3.62
N ALA A 33 2.96 1.05 -3.84
CA ALA A 33 2.06 1.41 -4.94
C ALA A 33 2.67 1.11 -6.33
N SER A 34 3.98 1.26 -6.49
CA SER A 34 4.69 0.91 -7.72
C SER A 34 4.64 -0.59 -8.01
N ILE A 35 4.84 -1.43 -6.98
CA ILE A 35 4.76 -2.90 -7.07
C ILE A 35 3.32 -3.34 -7.37
N LEU A 36 2.33 -2.81 -6.64
CA LEU A 36 0.91 -3.11 -6.84
C LEU A 36 0.43 -2.72 -8.25
N ARG A 37 1.00 -1.68 -8.83
CA ARG A 37 0.71 -1.26 -10.21
C ARG A 37 1.44 -2.11 -11.23
N GLY A 38 2.55 -2.76 -10.85
CA GLY A 38 3.40 -3.57 -11.73
C GLY A 38 4.40 -2.76 -12.55
N LYS A 39 4.73 -1.53 -12.13
CA LYS A 39 5.69 -0.67 -12.84
C LYS A 39 7.12 -1.21 -12.88
N ASN A 40 7.45 -2.12 -11.98
CA ASN A 40 8.74 -2.81 -11.91
C ASN A 40 8.88 -3.93 -12.94
N LYS A 41 7.79 -4.31 -13.62
CA LYS A 41 7.81 -5.36 -14.63
C LYS A 41 7.99 -4.77 -16.04
N PRO A 42 8.80 -5.39 -16.91
CA PRO A 42 8.95 -4.95 -18.31
C PRO A 42 7.65 -5.09 -19.11
N GLU A 43 6.78 -6.01 -18.69
CA GLU A 43 5.49 -6.31 -19.33
C GLU A 43 4.36 -5.35 -18.89
N PHE A 44 4.70 -4.27 -18.19
CA PHE A 44 3.72 -3.32 -17.68
C PHE A 44 2.81 -2.77 -18.78
N THR A 45 1.50 -2.97 -18.60
CA THR A 45 0.47 -2.47 -19.51
C THR A 45 -0.56 -1.65 -18.68
N PRO A 46 -0.78 -0.35 -18.96
CA PRO A 46 -1.59 0.53 -18.11
C PRO A 46 -3.05 0.14 -17.94
N ASN A 47 -3.63 -0.55 -18.93
CA ASN A 47 -5.04 -0.98 -18.96
C ASN A 47 -5.26 -2.37 -18.34
N GLN A 48 -4.20 -3.08 -17.97
CA GLN A 48 -4.25 -4.41 -17.37
C GLN A 48 -3.80 -4.41 -15.91
N LEU A 49 -4.19 -5.43 -15.17
CA LEU A 49 -3.75 -5.66 -13.80
C LEU A 49 -2.45 -6.48 -13.82
N CYS A 50 -1.31 -5.80 -13.91
CA CYS A 50 0.02 -6.43 -14.02
C CYS A 50 0.75 -6.56 -12.67
N GLY A 51 0.20 -5.97 -11.61
CA GLY A 51 0.84 -5.89 -10.30
C GLY A 51 0.88 -7.22 -9.55
N ASP A 52 1.71 -7.23 -8.52
CA ASP A 52 1.93 -8.33 -7.60
C ASP A 52 1.22 -8.09 -6.28
N HIS A 53 1.10 -9.16 -5.47
CA HIS A 53 0.58 -9.07 -4.12
C HIS A 53 1.65 -8.56 -3.16
N VAL A 54 1.27 -7.65 -2.26
CA VAL A 54 2.19 -7.09 -1.26
C VAL A 54 1.59 -7.28 0.14
N ILE A 55 2.39 -7.87 1.01
CA ILE A 55 2.09 -8.01 2.44
C ILE A 55 3.02 -7.04 3.18
N VAL A 56 2.45 -6.10 3.91
CA VAL A 56 3.19 -5.18 4.77
C VAL A 56 3.02 -5.61 6.22
N ILE A 57 4.13 -5.82 6.92
CA ILE A 57 4.16 -6.20 8.33
C ILE A 57 4.71 -5.05 9.19
N ASN A 58 4.51 -5.12 10.50
CA ASN A 58 4.96 -4.13 11.48
C ASN A 58 4.47 -2.70 11.18
N SER A 59 3.21 -2.54 10.76
CA SER A 59 2.68 -1.24 10.38
C SER A 59 2.58 -0.24 11.55
N ASP A 60 2.64 -0.69 12.80
CA ASP A 60 2.70 0.13 14.00
C ASP A 60 4.04 0.88 14.15
N LYS A 61 5.12 0.34 13.57
CA LYS A 61 6.49 0.88 13.65
C LYS A 61 6.87 1.79 12.47
N VAL A 62 5.89 2.19 11.68
CA VAL A 62 6.08 3.13 10.57
C VAL A 62 6.45 4.51 11.08
N LEU A 63 7.46 5.13 10.46
CA LEU A 63 7.94 6.45 10.84
C LEU A 63 7.13 7.57 10.16
N LEU A 64 6.66 8.53 10.96
CA LEU A 64 6.16 9.82 10.49
C LEU A 64 7.20 10.90 10.78
N THR A 65 7.73 11.54 9.75
CA THR A 65 8.76 12.57 9.87
C THR A 65 8.21 13.93 10.31
N GLY A 66 8.99 14.68 11.08
CA GLY A 66 8.63 16.01 11.57
C GLY A 66 7.44 15.95 12.54
N ARG A 67 6.64 17.00 12.59
CA ARG A 67 5.48 17.12 13.51
C ARG A 67 4.19 16.48 12.98
N LYS A 68 4.28 15.56 12.01
CA LYS A 68 3.10 14.94 11.37
C LYS A 68 2.26 14.10 12.33
N VAL A 69 2.87 13.51 13.35
CA VAL A 69 2.18 12.72 14.36
C VAL A 69 1.13 13.57 15.07
N GLU A 70 1.47 14.83 15.40
CA GLU A 70 0.61 15.76 16.15
C GLU A 70 -0.33 16.56 15.22
N GLN A 71 0.17 17.02 14.07
CA GLN A 71 -0.53 17.98 13.23
C GLN A 71 -1.35 17.35 12.09
N LYS A 72 -1.09 16.07 11.76
CA LYS A 72 -1.77 15.43 10.64
C LYS A 72 -3.04 14.73 11.12
N PHE A 73 -4.15 14.99 10.41
CA PHE A 73 -5.45 14.36 10.66
C PHE A 73 -5.91 13.57 9.43
N TYR A 74 -6.51 12.41 9.69
CA TYR A 74 -7.30 11.70 8.73
C TYR A 74 -8.73 12.21 8.78
N ARG A 75 -9.20 12.80 7.69
CA ARG A 75 -10.52 13.39 7.58
C ARG A 75 -11.40 12.59 6.64
N TYR A 76 -12.61 12.31 7.07
CA TYR A 76 -13.63 11.71 6.22
C TYR A 76 -15.00 12.29 6.55
N HIS A 77 -15.94 12.23 5.60
CA HIS A 77 -17.27 12.79 5.75
C HIS A 77 -18.31 11.67 5.70
N THR A 78 -19.29 11.67 6.60
CA THR A 78 -20.33 10.64 6.68
C THR A 78 -21.48 10.84 5.70
N GLY A 79 -21.54 11.98 5.02
CA GLY A 79 -22.63 12.36 4.10
C GLY A 79 -23.75 13.15 4.75
N TYR A 80 -23.82 13.25 6.08
CA TYR A 80 -24.82 14.04 6.81
C TYR A 80 -24.33 15.45 7.14
N MET A 81 -25.24 16.40 7.37
CA MET A 81 -24.88 17.75 7.80
C MET A 81 -24.06 17.67 9.10
N GLY A 82 -22.94 18.41 9.16
CA GLY A 82 -22.00 18.33 10.29
C GLY A 82 -21.23 17.01 10.40
N GLY A 83 -21.26 16.15 9.38
CA GLY A 83 -20.68 14.80 9.38
C GLY A 83 -19.18 14.71 9.11
N LEU A 84 -18.42 15.82 9.20
CA LEU A 84 -16.95 15.76 9.11
C LEU A 84 -16.39 15.07 10.36
N LYS A 85 -15.61 14.02 10.14
CA LYS A 85 -14.88 13.31 11.21
C LYS A 85 -13.39 13.48 11.01
N GLU A 86 -12.68 13.72 12.11
CA GLU A 86 -11.24 13.88 12.14
C GLU A 86 -10.63 12.91 13.15
N ILE A 87 -9.58 12.21 12.74
CA ILE A 87 -8.81 11.32 13.61
C ILE A 87 -7.35 11.77 13.52
N SER A 88 -6.69 12.02 14.64
CA SER A 88 -5.26 12.35 14.65
C SER A 88 -4.43 11.16 14.18
N TYR A 89 -3.31 11.41 13.51
CA TYR A 89 -2.42 10.32 13.10
C TYR A 89 -1.76 9.62 14.29
N SER A 90 -1.62 10.28 15.43
CA SER A 90 -1.19 9.66 16.68
C SER A 90 -2.15 8.52 17.09
N THR A 91 -3.43 8.82 17.18
CA THR A 91 -4.47 7.82 17.50
C THR A 91 -4.57 6.74 16.41
N MET A 92 -4.48 7.16 15.14
CA MET A 92 -4.58 6.23 14.01
C MET A 92 -3.44 5.21 13.98
N LEU A 93 -2.21 5.59 14.31
CA LEU A 93 -1.07 4.66 14.36
C LEU A 93 -1.16 3.72 15.57
N SER A 94 -1.67 4.17 16.71
CA SER A 94 -1.79 3.31 17.89
C SER A 94 -2.90 2.26 17.73
N GLU A 95 -4.07 2.65 17.21
CA GLU A 95 -5.24 1.79 17.14
C GLU A 95 -5.39 1.05 15.80
N LYS A 96 -5.15 1.76 14.68
CA LYS A 96 -5.43 1.29 13.31
C LYS A 96 -4.29 1.63 12.36
N SER A 97 -3.09 1.17 12.68
CA SER A 97 -1.89 1.40 11.85
C SER A 97 -2.01 0.81 10.45
N ASP A 98 -2.72 -0.31 10.31
CA ASP A 98 -3.06 -0.94 9.04
C ASP A 98 -3.85 0.01 8.12
N LEU A 99 -4.82 0.74 8.68
CA LEU A 99 -5.59 1.73 7.94
C LEU A 99 -4.72 2.92 7.51
N ALA A 100 -3.77 3.37 8.34
CA ALA A 100 -2.87 4.47 8.00
C ALA A 100 -2.04 4.16 6.75
N VAL A 101 -1.45 2.96 6.68
CA VAL A 101 -0.68 2.49 5.51
C VAL A 101 -1.60 2.31 4.30
N THR A 102 -2.74 1.66 4.48
CA THR A 102 -3.71 1.40 3.40
C THR A 102 -4.21 2.70 2.75
N VAL A 103 -4.54 3.72 3.55
CA VAL A 103 -4.99 5.03 3.03
C VAL A 103 -3.87 5.74 2.28
N ALA A 104 -2.63 5.66 2.78
CA ALA A 104 -1.47 6.25 2.10
C ALA A 104 -1.24 5.61 0.72
N VAL A 105 -1.26 4.28 0.64
CA VAL A 105 -1.12 3.54 -0.63
C VAL A 105 -2.31 3.81 -1.57
N LYS A 106 -3.54 3.78 -1.05
CA LYS A 106 -4.75 4.09 -1.83
C LYS A 106 -4.69 5.47 -2.49
N GLY A 107 -4.12 6.47 -1.80
CA GLY A 107 -3.93 7.82 -2.33
C GLY A 107 -2.95 7.88 -3.50
N MET A 108 -2.02 6.92 -3.60
CA MET A 108 -0.99 6.82 -4.65
C MET A 108 -1.37 5.90 -5.81
N LEU A 109 -2.45 5.12 -5.67
CA LEU A 109 -2.99 4.29 -6.74
C LEU A 109 -3.96 5.08 -7.63
N PRO A 110 -4.19 4.65 -8.88
CA PRO A 110 -5.17 5.26 -9.77
C PRO A 110 -6.58 5.27 -9.17
N LYS A 111 -7.30 6.38 -9.36
CA LYS A 111 -8.67 6.54 -8.83
C LYS A 111 -9.74 5.99 -9.77
N ASN A 112 -9.57 4.76 -10.25
CA ASN A 112 -10.47 4.08 -11.18
C ASN A 112 -10.82 2.66 -10.68
N SER A 113 -11.61 1.92 -11.49
CA SER A 113 -11.96 0.53 -11.18
C SER A 113 -10.75 -0.38 -11.06
N LEU A 114 -9.73 -0.16 -11.89
CA LEU A 114 -8.46 -0.92 -11.88
C LEU A 114 -7.68 -0.66 -10.58
N GLY A 115 -7.57 0.61 -10.15
CA GLY A 115 -6.90 0.96 -8.89
C GLY A 115 -7.59 0.34 -7.66
N ARG A 116 -8.93 0.21 -7.67
CA ARG A 116 -9.66 -0.51 -6.61
C ARG A 116 -9.33 -2.01 -6.60
N LYS A 117 -9.09 -2.62 -7.77
CA LYS A 117 -8.64 -4.02 -7.86
C LYS A 117 -7.20 -4.17 -7.36
N MET A 118 -6.30 -3.25 -7.73
CA MET A 118 -4.91 -3.23 -7.24
C MET A 118 -4.85 -3.12 -5.71
N LEU A 119 -5.70 -2.30 -5.10
CA LEU A 119 -5.74 -2.16 -3.65
C LEU A 119 -6.11 -3.47 -2.93
N LYS A 120 -6.87 -4.37 -3.56
CA LYS A 120 -7.19 -5.69 -2.99
C LYS A 120 -5.97 -6.62 -2.91
N TYR A 121 -4.91 -6.33 -3.64
CA TYR A 121 -3.64 -7.08 -3.61
C TYR A 121 -2.74 -6.66 -2.46
N LEU A 122 -3.09 -5.56 -1.76
CA LEU A 122 -2.41 -5.12 -0.56
C LEU A 122 -3.00 -5.83 0.67
N ARG A 123 -2.14 -6.36 1.51
CA ARG A 123 -2.44 -6.84 2.85
C ARG A 123 -1.54 -6.12 3.84
N VAL A 124 -2.10 -5.55 4.89
CA VAL A 124 -1.35 -4.84 5.92
C VAL A 124 -1.63 -5.46 7.27
N TYR A 125 -0.58 -5.72 8.02
CA TYR A 125 -0.64 -6.30 9.36
C TYR A 125 0.07 -5.40 10.36
N LYS A 126 -0.51 -5.31 11.55
CA LYS A 126 0.06 -4.52 12.63
C LYS A 126 1.37 -5.15 13.12
N ASP A 127 1.33 -6.45 13.32
CA ASP A 127 2.44 -7.25 13.83
C ASP A 127 3.21 -7.97 12.71
N ALA A 128 4.21 -8.77 13.08
CA ALA A 128 4.97 -9.59 12.16
C ALA A 128 4.19 -10.81 11.62
N ASN A 129 3.15 -11.24 12.31
CA ASN A 129 2.35 -12.41 11.93
C ASN A 129 1.37 -12.04 10.82
N HIS A 130 1.47 -12.70 9.66
CA HIS A 130 0.66 -12.39 8.48
C HIS A 130 -0.24 -13.52 7.98
N GLY A 131 -0.14 -14.75 8.49
CA GLY A 131 -1.00 -15.88 8.10
C GLY A 131 -0.98 -16.28 6.61
N HIS A 132 0.03 -15.81 5.83
CA HIS A 132 0.18 -16.09 4.40
C HIS A 132 1.42 -16.94 4.09
N GLU A 133 1.77 -17.86 4.95
CA GLU A 133 2.95 -18.73 4.77
C GLU A 133 2.80 -19.66 3.56
N ALA A 134 1.57 -20.11 3.29
CA ALA A 134 1.27 -20.99 2.16
C ALA A 134 1.60 -20.37 0.79
N GLN A 135 1.55 -19.04 0.66
CA GLN A 135 1.88 -18.30 -0.55
C GLN A 135 3.39 -18.11 -0.74
N LYS A 136 4.22 -18.47 0.24
CA LYS A 136 5.69 -18.32 0.22
C LYS A 136 6.14 -16.94 -0.25
N PRO A 137 5.76 -15.86 0.46
CA PRO A 137 6.09 -14.50 0.03
C PRO A 137 7.61 -14.28 0.05
N GLU A 138 8.13 -13.61 -1.00
CA GLU A 138 9.52 -13.21 -1.09
C GLU A 138 9.74 -11.92 -0.29
N LEU A 139 10.73 -11.91 0.61
CA LEU A 139 11.09 -10.69 1.34
C LEU A 139 11.74 -9.68 0.39
N ILE A 140 11.20 -8.46 0.37
CA ILE A 140 11.81 -7.32 -0.35
C ILE A 140 12.21 -6.25 0.65
N GLU A 141 13.48 -5.87 0.62
CA GLU A 141 13.98 -4.68 1.29
C GLU A 141 13.69 -3.46 0.42
N LEU A 142 12.88 -2.55 0.94
CA LEU A 142 12.59 -1.29 0.28
C LEU A 142 13.62 -0.21 0.66
N ASP A 143 13.90 0.69 -0.28
CA ASP A 143 14.88 1.74 -0.08
C ASP A 143 14.34 2.84 0.85
N GLY A 144 14.74 2.80 2.11
CA GLY A 144 14.35 3.76 3.15
C GLY A 144 15.18 5.06 3.17
N ARG A 145 16.02 5.35 2.15
CA ARG A 145 16.93 6.50 2.16
C ARG A 145 16.26 7.80 2.61
N ARG A 146 16.91 8.46 3.56
CA ARG A 146 16.50 9.76 4.14
C ARG A 146 16.70 10.90 3.15
#